data_5f9e14ee6c8d8d6d050ea1854ecd8ad4
#
_entry.id   5f9e14ee6c8d8d6d050ea1854ecd8ad4
#
_cell.length_a   1.000
_cell.length_b   1.000
_cell.length_c   1.000
_cell.angle_alpha   90.00
_cell.angle_beta   90.00
_cell.angle_gamma   90.00
#
_symmetry.space_group_name_H-M   'P 1'
#
loop_
_entity.id
_entity.type
_entity.pdbx_description
1 polymer ?
#
loop_
_entity_poly.entity_id
_entity_poly.type
_entity_poly.pdbx_seq_one_letter_code
_entity_poly.pdbx_strand_id
1 'polypeptide(L)'
;MFRGLHFSVSGTTLLEDDPFEYALGGFDVPRNVRAVEKDGIPMVVRYGTEVSPLEAEVTVLVASHTTVPVPDIYGVFSEPSDRTAATITYIVEERISGANLRAALPTLDDTARETVAQELRTIV
;
A
#
# COMPACT_ATOMS: atom_id res chain seq x y z
N MET A 1 -11.02 -1.72 15.07
CA MET A 1 -11.37 -0.56 14.25
C MET A 1 -10.36 0.55 14.38
N PHE A 2 -10.33 1.46 13.45
CA PHE A 2 -9.26 2.45 13.28
C PHE A 2 -9.41 3.72 14.09
N ARG A 3 -10.23 3.73 15.15
CA ARG A 3 -10.51 4.93 15.93
C ARG A 3 -9.28 5.60 16.55
N GLY A 4 -8.21 4.87 16.74
CA GLY A 4 -6.95 5.41 17.25
C GLY A 4 -5.91 5.69 16.20
N LEU A 5 -6.20 5.36 14.93
CA LEU A 5 -5.27 5.55 13.84
C LEU A 5 -5.51 6.91 13.19
N HIS A 6 -4.86 7.92 13.73
CA HIS A 6 -4.93 9.26 13.19
C HIS A 6 -3.64 9.58 12.46
N PHE A 7 -3.76 10.05 11.24
CA PHE A 7 -2.65 10.51 10.46
C PHE A 7 -2.89 11.97 10.07
N SER A 8 -1.98 12.84 10.47
CA SER A 8 -2.05 14.24 10.06
C SER A 8 -1.40 14.38 8.68
N VAL A 9 -2.11 14.96 7.74
CA VAL A 9 -1.55 15.28 6.43
C VAL A 9 -0.68 16.54 6.45
N SER A 10 -0.73 17.30 7.54
CA SER A 10 0.13 18.45 7.73
C SER A 10 1.59 18.02 7.79
N GLY A 11 2.44 18.66 7.00
CA GLY A 11 3.85 18.27 6.91
C GLY A 11 4.12 17.06 6.04
N THR A 12 3.10 16.52 5.37
CA THR A 12 3.28 15.44 4.40
C THR A 12 3.76 16.00 3.07
N THR A 13 4.81 15.40 2.52
CA THR A 13 5.33 15.76 1.21
C THR A 13 4.91 14.71 0.19
N LEU A 14 4.25 15.15 -0.86
CA LEU A 14 3.87 14.29 -1.97
C LEU A 14 5.10 14.08 -2.87
N LEU A 15 5.44 12.82 -3.13
CA LEU A 15 6.54 12.44 -4.00
C LEU A 15 5.99 12.08 -5.37
N GLU A 16 5.73 13.09 -6.20
CA GLU A 16 5.05 12.93 -7.48
C GLU A 16 5.84 12.13 -8.50
N ASP A 17 7.15 12.28 -8.52
CA ASP A 17 8.04 11.62 -9.48
C ASP A 17 8.76 10.41 -8.86
N ASP A 18 8.13 9.77 -7.90
CA ASP A 18 8.74 8.66 -7.19
C ASP A 18 8.86 7.43 -8.08
N PRO A 19 10.07 6.86 -8.23
CA PRO A 19 10.27 5.63 -9.00
C PRO A 19 9.40 4.46 -8.53
N PHE A 20 8.91 4.52 -7.29
CA PHE A 20 8.01 3.51 -6.75
C PHE A 20 6.70 3.43 -7.53
N GLU A 21 6.17 4.55 -8.02
CA GLU A 21 4.98 4.53 -8.87
C GLU A 21 5.23 3.73 -10.15
N TYR A 22 6.43 3.85 -10.71
CA TYR A 22 6.82 3.08 -11.89
C TYR A 22 7.13 1.62 -11.53
N ALA A 23 7.68 1.38 -10.34
CA ALA A 23 8.00 0.03 -9.88
C ALA A 23 6.75 -0.79 -9.55
N LEU A 24 5.64 -0.16 -9.21
CA LEU A 24 4.35 -0.84 -9.08
C LEU A 24 3.88 -1.43 -10.41
N GLY A 25 4.68 -1.21 -11.43
CA GLY A 25 4.58 -1.92 -12.69
C GLY A 25 3.59 -1.30 -13.65
N GLY A 26 4.02 -1.05 -14.81
CA GLY A 26 3.25 -0.43 -15.85
C GLY A 26 1.95 -1.11 -16.26
N PHE A 27 1.40 -2.06 -15.52
CA PHE A 27 0.19 -2.75 -15.95
C PHE A 27 -1.05 -2.31 -15.21
N ASP A 28 -0.97 -2.16 -13.92
CA ASP A 28 -2.12 -1.84 -13.09
C ASP A 28 -1.70 -0.97 -11.93
N VAL A 29 -0.92 0.07 -12.22
CA VAL A 29 -0.71 1.10 -11.20
C VAL A 29 -2.10 1.67 -10.93
N PRO A 30 -2.69 1.43 -9.77
CA PRO A 30 -3.95 2.08 -9.46
C PRO A 30 -3.71 3.57 -9.61
N ARG A 31 -4.51 4.24 -10.41
CA ARG A 31 -4.39 5.68 -10.65
C ARG A 31 -4.46 6.48 -9.35
N ASN A 32 -4.85 5.82 -8.30
CA ASN A 32 -5.16 6.38 -7.00
C ASN A 32 -4.16 5.94 -5.93
N VAL A 33 -2.89 5.81 -6.31
CA VAL A 33 -1.80 5.52 -5.38
C VAL A 33 -0.77 6.63 -5.49
N ARG A 34 -0.36 7.17 -4.35
CA ARG A 34 0.68 8.20 -4.28
C ARG A 34 1.70 7.83 -3.23
N ALA A 35 2.96 8.02 -3.56
CA ALA A 35 4.03 7.97 -2.58
C ALA A 35 4.09 9.30 -1.84
N VAL A 36 4.23 9.24 -0.55
CA VAL A 36 4.33 10.42 0.32
C VAL A 36 5.43 10.19 1.33
N GLU A 37 5.93 11.27 1.91
CA GLU A 37 6.88 11.21 3.00
C GLU A 37 6.44 12.14 4.10
N LYS A 38 6.54 11.69 5.34
CA LYS A 38 6.29 12.51 6.51
C LYS A 38 7.36 12.24 7.55
N ASP A 39 8.06 13.29 7.97
CA ASP A 39 9.12 13.21 8.98
C ASP A 39 10.20 12.16 8.61
N GLY A 40 10.53 12.05 7.33
CA GLY A 40 11.48 11.10 6.81
C GLY A 40 10.94 9.67 6.66
N ILE A 41 9.68 9.42 6.98
CA ILE A 41 9.07 8.10 6.89
C ILE A 41 8.38 7.95 5.52
N PRO A 42 8.83 7.01 4.68
CA PRO A 42 8.18 6.79 3.40
C PRO A 42 6.84 6.06 3.58
N MET A 43 5.82 6.55 2.90
CA MET A 43 4.47 6.01 3.00
C MET A 43 3.83 5.96 1.61
N VAL A 44 2.75 5.21 1.51
CA VAL A 44 1.90 5.15 0.33
C VAL A 44 0.48 5.49 0.74
N VAL A 45 -0.18 6.32 -0.05
CA VAL A 45 -1.60 6.62 0.12
C VAL A 45 -2.36 5.99 -1.04
N ARG A 46 -3.29 5.10 -0.72
CA ARG A 46 -4.25 4.57 -1.69
C ARG A 46 -5.58 5.25 -1.43
N TYR A 47 -6.23 5.72 -2.46
CA TYR A 47 -7.48 6.47 -2.31
C TYR A 47 -8.42 6.27 -3.48
N GLY A 48 -9.69 6.48 -3.22
CA GLY A 48 -10.72 6.40 -4.23
C GLY A 48 -12.07 6.04 -3.65
N THR A 49 -13.08 6.04 -4.51
CA THR A 49 -14.44 5.66 -4.14
C THR A 49 -14.59 4.14 -4.04
N GLU A 50 -13.74 3.40 -4.73
CA GLU A 50 -13.68 1.94 -4.67
C GLU A 50 -12.81 1.41 -3.53
N VAL A 51 -12.05 2.28 -2.87
CA VAL A 51 -11.23 1.89 -1.71
C VAL A 51 -12.13 1.82 -0.49
N SER A 52 -12.06 0.71 0.23
CA SER A 52 -12.88 0.48 1.42
C SER A 52 -12.03 0.51 2.68
N PRO A 53 -12.52 1.11 3.78
CA PRO A 53 -11.86 1.00 5.09
C PRO A 53 -11.65 -0.45 5.53
N LEU A 54 -12.47 -1.38 5.05
CA LEU A 54 -12.35 -2.81 5.36
C LEU A 54 -11.00 -3.38 4.91
N GLU A 55 -10.44 -2.88 3.82
CA GLU A 55 -9.13 -3.33 3.36
C GLU A 55 -8.05 -3.10 4.43
N ALA A 56 -8.08 -1.94 5.06
CA ALA A 56 -7.15 -1.63 6.14
C ALA A 56 -7.45 -2.44 7.40
N GLU A 57 -8.71 -2.67 7.72
CA GLU A 57 -9.10 -3.53 8.86
C GLU A 57 -8.57 -4.94 8.69
N VAL A 58 -8.71 -5.51 7.51
CA VAL A 58 -8.19 -6.85 7.21
C VAL A 58 -6.67 -6.88 7.35
N THR A 59 -5.97 -5.86 6.86
CA THR A 59 -4.52 -5.77 6.99
C THR A 59 -4.09 -5.76 8.45
N VAL A 60 -4.73 -4.95 9.28
CA VAL A 60 -4.45 -4.89 10.72
C VAL A 60 -4.76 -6.21 11.40
N LEU A 61 -5.85 -6.85 11.03
CA LEU A 61 -6.22 -8.15 11.58
C LEU A 61 -5.18 -9.22 11.26
N VAL A 62 -4.72 -9.27 10.02
CA VAL A 62 -3.68 -10.21 9.58
C VAL A 62 -2.38 -9.95 10.35
N ALA A 63 -1.96 -8.70 10.49
CA ALA A 63 -0.76 -8.34 11.23
C ALA A 63 -0.85 -8.75 12.70
N SER A 64 -2.03 -8.65 13.31
CA SER A 64 -2.23 -8.92 14.74
C SER A 64 -2.35 -10.41 15.06
N HIS A 65 -2.80 -11.22 14.12
CA HIS A 65 -3.17 -12.62 14.38
C HIS A 65 -2.32 -13.63 13.61
N THR A 66 -1.44 -13.18 12.75
CA THR A 66 -0.61 -14.06 11.93
C THR A 66 0.83 -13.56 11.86
N THR A 67 1.70 -14.38 11.30
CA THR A 67 3.08 -13.99 10.99
C THR A 67 3.25 -13.56 9.54
N VAL A 68 2.16 -13.48 8.79
CA VAL A 68 2.19 -13.01 7.40
C VAL A 68 2.66 -11.55 7.37
N PRO A 69 3.73 -11.24 6.62
CA PRO A 69 4.19 -9.87 6.52
C PRO A 69 3.20 -9.03 5.71
N VAL A 70 2.79 -7.93 6.29
CA VAL A 70 1.89 -6.95 5.66
C VAL A 70 2.40 -5.55 6.01
N PRO A 71 2.08 -4.54 5.19
CA PRO A 71 2.47 -3.18 5.53
C PRO A 71 1.77 -2.68 6.78
N ASP A 72 2.45 -1.82 7.54
CA ASP A 72 1.82 -1.12 8.65
C ASP A 72 0.79 -0.12 8.12
N ILE A 73 -0.34 -0.02 8.81
CA ILE A 73 -1.38 0.95 8.50
C ILE A 73 -1.19 2.15 9.43
N TYR A 74 -0.96 3.32 8.84
CA TYR A 74 -0.76 4.55 9.61
C TYR A 74 -2.05 5.34 9.81
N GLY A 75 -3.01 5.20 8.92
CA GLY A 75 -4.29 5.88 9.08
C GLY A 75 -5.28 5.56 7.98
N VAL A 76 -6.54 5.83 8.28
CA VAL A 76 -7.65 5.72 7.35
C VAL A 76 -8.49 6.97 7.47
N PHE A 77 -8.79 7.58 6.35
CA PHE A 77 -9.60 8.80 6.30
C PHE A 77 -10.70 8.63 5.28
N SER A 78 -11.83 9.27 5.53
CA SER A 78 -12.92 9.28 4.57
C SER A 78 -13.49 10.68 4.48
N GLU A 79 -13.85 11.08 3.28
CA GLU A 79 -14.50 12.37 3.03
C GLU A 79 -15.54 12.25 1.91
N PRO A 80 -16.56 13.10 1.90
CA PRO A 80 -17.51 13.14 0.77
C PRO A 80 -16.79 13.64 -0.49
N SER A 81 -17.12 13.05 -1.63
CA SER A 81 -16.65 13.55 -2.91
C SER A 81 -17.41 14.82 -3.30
N ASP A 82 -16.68 15.85 -3.75
CA ASP A 82 -17.29 17.07 -4.25
C ASP A 82 -18.05 16.87 -5.57
N ARG A 83 -17.76 15.79 -6.27
CA ARG A 83 -18.31 15.54 -7.62
C ARG A 83 -19.45 14.53 -7.63
N THR A 84 -19.53 13.70 -6.61
CA THR A 84 -20.51 12.63 -6.53
C THR A 84 -21.01 12.50 -5.09
N ALA A 85 -22.06 11.71 -4.88
CA ALA A 85 -22.53 11.39 -3.55
C ALA A 85 -21.67 10.32 -2.86
N ALA A 86 -20.65 9.81 -3.55
CA ALA A 86 -19.80 8.76 -3.03
C ALA A 86 -18.80 9.30 -2.00
N THR A 87 -18.34 8.42 -1.14
CA THR A 87 -17.28 8.71 -0.16
C THR A 87 -15.94 8.31 -0.74
N ILE A 88 -14.95 9.18 -0.59
CA ILE A 88 -13.56 8.87 -0.93
C ILE A 88 -12.87 8.38 0.33
N THR A 89 -12.26 7.21 0.27
CA THR A 89 -11.48 6.65 1.36
C THR A 89 -9.99 6.75 1.02
N TYR A 90 -9.20 7.14 2.01
CA TYR A 90 -7.74 7.22 1.93
C TYR A 90 -7.16 6.25 2.95
N ILE A 91 -6.28 5.36 2.49
CA ILE A 91 -5.52 4.46 3.36
C ILE A 91 -4.06 4.84 3.27
N VAL A 92 -3.48 5.24 4.40
CA VAL A 92 -2.05 5.57 4.51
C VAL A 92 -1.34 4.38 5.11
N GLU A 93 -0.40 3.84 4.37
CA GLU A 93 0.29 2.62 4.78
C GLU A 93 1.79 2.70 4.52
N GLU A 94 2.51 1.81 5.15
CA GLU A 94 3.95 1.67 4.98
C GLU A 94 4.30 1.43 3.51
N ARG A 95 5.30 2.16 3.02
CA ARG A 95 5.86 1.91 1.71
C ARG A 95 6.87 0.77 1.79
N ILE A 96 6.57 -0.33 1.14
CA ILE A 96 7.45 -1.49 1.07
C ILE A 96 8.47 -1.26 -0.05
N SER A 97 9.75 -1.35 0.29
CA SER A 97 10.83 -1.27 -0.70
C SER A 97 10.86 -2.53 -1.55
N GLY A 98 11.15 -2.36 -2.82
CA GLY A 98 11.30 -3.48 -3.75
C GLY A 98 10.42 -3.33 -4.96
N ALA A 99 10.45 -4.34 -5.81
CA ALA A 99 9.67 -4.40 -7.01
C ALA A 99 8.46 -5.31 -6.82
N ASN A 100 7.39 -4.99 -7.53
CA ASN A 100 6.24 -5.87 -7.65
C ASN A 100 6.68 -7.20 -8.25
N LEU A 101 6.24 -8.31 -7.67
CA LEU A 101 6.63 -9.65 -8.14
C LEU A 101 6.25 -9.88 -9.61
N ARG A 102 5.09 -9.41 -10.03
CA ARG A 102 4.66 -9.53 -11.42
C ARG A 102 5.64 -8.86 -12.37
N ALA A 103 6.15 -7.69 -12.00
CA ALA A 103 7.13 -6.97 -12.80
C ALA A 103 8.53 -7.60 -12.73
N ALA A 104 8.90 -8.12 -11.58
CA ALA A 104 10.22 -8.69 -11.34
C ALA A 104 10.36 -10.10 -11.91
N LEU A 105 9.30 -10.89 -11.89
CA LEU A 105 9.35 -12.32 -12.23
C LEU A 105 10.01 -12.63 -13.58
N PRO A 106 9.72 -11.89 -14.66
CA PRO A 106 10.38 -12.15 -15.95
C PRO A 106 11.90 -11.93 -15.93
N THR A 107 12.41 -11.15 -14.97
CA THR A 107 13.84 -10.84 -14.86
C THR A 107 14.61 -11.86 -14.02
N LEU A 108 13.90 -12.75 -13.32
CA LEU A 108 14.51 -13.74 -12.44
C LEU A 108 14.93 -14.98 -13.21
N ASP A 109 16.09 -15.53 -12.83
CA ASP A 109 16.50 -16.84 -13.32
C ASP A 109 15.73 -17.97 -12.60
N ASP A 110 15.96 -19.21 -13.02
CA ASP A 110 15.24 -20.36 -12.44
C ASP A 110 15.52 -20.53 -10.95
N THR A 111 16.76 -20.28 -10.53
CA THR A 111 17.15 -20.38 -9.12
C THR A 111 16.41 -19.34 -8.27
N ALA A 112 16.38 -18.10 -8.75
CA ALA A 112 15.69 -17.01 -8.05
C ALA A 112 14.18 -17.25 -8.00
N ARG A 113 13.59 -17.76 -9.09
CA ARG A 113 12.17 -18.12 -9.11
C ARG A 113 11.83 -19.20 -8.09
N GLU A 114 12.68 -20.22 -7.98
CA GLU A 114 12.48 -21.29 -7.00
C GLU A 114 12.59 -20.75 -5.58
N THR A 115 13.53 -19.85 -5.34
CA THR A 115 13.67 -19.19 -4.03
C THR A 115 12.40 -18.43 -3.66
N VAL A 116 11.85 -17.65 -4.60
CA VAL A 116 10.58 -16.93 -4.36
C VAL A 116 9.43 -17.90 -4.08
N ALA A 117 9.33 -18.97 -4.86
CA ALA A 117 8.29 -19.98 -4.66
C ALA A 117 8.39 -20.61 -3.27
N GLN A 118 9.61 -20.91 -2.83
CA GLN A 118 9.86 -21.49 -1.51
C GLN A 118 9.47 -20.53 -0.39
N GLU A 119 9.84 -19.25 -0.51
CA GLU A 119 9.45 -18.23 0.45
C GLU A 119 7.93 -18.11 0.56
N LEU A 120 7.22 -18.12 -0.57
CA LEU A 120 5.76 -18.07 -0.58
C LEU A 120 5.14 -19.28 0.11
N ARG A 121 5.73 -20.46 -0.05
CA ARG A 121 5.23 -21.68 0.63
C ARG A 121 5.38 -21.59 2.14
N THR A 122 6.41 -20.93 2.63
CA THR A 122 6.63 -20.81 4.08
C THR A 122 5.70 -19.79 4.73
N ILE A 123 5.16 -18.85 3.97
CA ILE A 123 4.23 -17.83 4.47
C ILE A 123 2.82 -18.42 4.65
N VAL A 124 2.44 -19.32 3.80
CA VAL A 124 1.06 -19.87 3.76
C VAL A 124 0.84 -21.00 4.76
#